data_35fac0563bb4a01c0393e036cd40873e
#
_entry.id   35fac0563bb4a01c0393e036cd40873e
#
_cell.length_a   1.000
_cell.length_b   1.000
_cell.length_c   1.000
_cell.angle_alpha   90.00
_cell.angle_beta   90.00
_cell.angle_gamma   90.00
#
_symmetry.space_group_name_H-M   'P 1'
#
loop_
_entity.id
_entity.type
_entity.pdbx_description
1 polymer ?
#
loop_
_entity_poly.entity_id
_entity_poly.type
_entity_poly.pdbx_seq_one_letter_code
_entity_poly.pdbx_strand_id
1 'polypeptide(L)'
;MERDYLILTNNPLVVRCLEKWYDIAYEDVGYRDVLVKARDLVYLGHTLYTHPLSGSVKPNETPYKSVVVSKVPHTFSPEQAEIMSNAVTAFDKFTP
;
A
#
# COMPACT_ATOMS: atom_id res chain seq x y z
N MET A 1 6.72 -19.03 -13.03
CA MET A 1 7.31 -18.47 -11.80
C MET A 1 6.25 -17.67 -11.06
N GLU A 2 5.99 -18.05 -9.83
CA GLU A 2 5.04 -17.33 -9.01
C GLU A 2 5.63 -16.01 -8.55
N ARG A 3 4.85 -14.95 -8.69
CA ARG A 3 5.26 -13.64 -8.22
C ARG A 3 4.69 -13.39 -6.83
N ASP A 4 5.54 -12.97 -5.92
CA ASP A 4 5.16 -12.68 -4.55
C ASP A 4 4.76 -11.20 -4.39
N TYR A 5 3.91 -10.72 -5.31
CA TYR A 5 3.44 -9.33 -5.27
C TYR A 5 1.93 -9.28 -5.07
N LEU A 6 1.51 -8.45 -4.13
CA LEU A 6 0.12 -8.11 -3.94
C LEU A 6 -0.02 -6.59 -4.00
N ILE A 7 -0.83 -6.11 -4.93
CA ILE A 7 -1.05 -4.67 -5.08
C ILE A 7 -2.30 -4.29 -4.28
N LEU A 8 -2.10 -3.50 -3.24
CA LEU A 8 -3.20 -2.91 -2.48
C LEU A 8 -3.57 -1.59 -3.15
N THR A 9 -4.82 -1.43 -3.55
CA THR A 9 -5.22 -0.23 -4.28
C THR A 9 -6.70 0.07 -4.08
N ASN A 10 -7.03 1.35 -4.18
CA ASN A 10 -8.40 1.82 -4.27
C ASN A 10 -8.71 2.38 -5.66
N ASN A 11 -7.82 2.17 -6.63
CA ASN A 11 -7.98 2.70 -7.98
C ASN A 11 -8.47 1.60 -8.93
N PRO A 12 -9.70 1.69 -9.48
CA PRO A 12 -10.22 0.68 -10.39
C PRO A 12 -9.42 0.57 -11.70
N LEU A 13 -8.71 1.60 -12.11
CA LEU A 13 -7.85 1.53 -13.30
C LEU A 13 -6.68 0.57 -13.09
N VAL A 14 -6.16 0.46 -11.89
CA VAL A 14 -5.09 -0.49 -11.57
C VAL A 14 -5.59 -1.92 -11.79
N VAL A 15 -6.82 -2.20 -11.37
CA VAL A 15 -7.43 -3.51 -11.61
C VAL A 15 -7.49 -3.80 -13.10
N ARG A 16 -8.06 -2.89 -13.88
CA ARG A 16 -8.20 -3.09 -15.33
C ARG A 16 -6.86 -3.31 -16.03
N CYS A 17 -5.86 -2.54 -15.65
CA CYS A 17 -4.57 -2.55 -16.34
C CYS A 17 -3.68 -3.72 -15.93
N LEU A 18 -3.78 -4.20 -14.70
CA LEU A 18 -2.80 -5.11 -14.12
C LEU A 18 -3.36 -6.46 -13.66
N GLU A 19 -4.67 -6.67 -13.67
CA GLU A 19 -5.27 -7.88 -13.09
C GLU A 19 -4.82 -9.17 -13.78
N LYS A 20 -4.43 -9.10 -15.06
CA LYS A 20 -3.93 -10.26 -15.79
C LYS A 20 -2.52 -10.68 -15.36
N TRP A 21 -1.78 -9.76 -14.76
CA TRP A 21 -0.35 -9.93 -14.50
C TRP A 21 -0.02 -10.02 -13.01
N TYR A 22 -0.88 -9.48 -12.15
CA TYR A 22 -0.61 -9.36 -10.72
C TYR A 22 -1.86 -9.69 -9.90
N ASP A 23 -1.64 -10.15 -8.67
CA ASP A 23 -2.72 -10.24 -7.70
C ASP A 23 -2.99 -8.86 -7.13
N ILE A 24 -4.26 -8.49 -7.09
CA ILE A 24 -4.68 -7.16 -6.69
C ILE A 24 -5.73 -7.28 -5.59
N ALA A 25 -5.50 -6.58 -4.48
CA ALA A 25 -6.49 -6.40 -3.43
C ALA A 25 -7.07 -5.00 -3.60
N TYR A 26 -8.18 -4.93 -4.33
CA TYR A 26 -8.89 -3.67 -4.57
C TYR A 26 -9.98 -3.49 -3.52
N GLU A 27 -10.07 -2.27 -2.99
CA GLU A 27 -11.18 -1.86 -2.16
C GLU A 27 -11.57 -0.43 -2.51
N ASP A 28 -12.88 -0.17 -2.54
CA ASP A 28 -13.40 1.18 -2.78
C ASP A 28 -13.41 1.94 -1.46
N VAL A 29 -12.22 2.37 -1.05
CA VAL A 29 -11.98 3.05 0.23
C VAL A 29 -11.13 4.28 0.00
N GLY A 30 -10.95 5.07 1.03
CA GLY A 30 -10.11 6.26 0.97
C GLY A 30 -8.62 5.95 0.94
N TYR A 31 -7.85 6.96 0.60
CA TYR A 31 -6.38 6.90 0.55
C TYR A 31 -5.79 6.41 1.87
N ARG A 32 -6.27 6.95 2.99
CA ARG A 32 -5.78 6.57 4.32
C ARG A 32 -6.00 5.09 4.60
N ASP A 33 -7.15 4.56 4.17
CA ASP A 33 -7.49 3.16 4.42
C ASP A 33 -6.55 2.21 3.68
N VAL A 34 -6.07 2.59 2.49
CA VAL A 34 -5.05 1.81 1.78
C VAL A 34 -3.75 1.79 2.58
N LEU A 35 -3.33 2.93 3.11
CA LEU A 35 -2.12 3.02 3.94
C LEU A 35 -2.25 2.19 5.22
N VAL A 36 -3.40 2.24 5.88
CA VAL A 36 -3.65 1.47 7.11
C VAL A 36 -3.63 -0.02 6.82
N LYS A 37 -4.23 -0.44 5.73
CA LYS A 37 -4.22 -1.85 5.33
C LYS A 37 -2.81 -2.35 5.05
N ALA A 38 -2.02 -1.56 4.33
CA ALA A 38 -0.62 -1.90 4.08
C ALA A 38 0.17 -1.97 5.38
N ARG A 39 -0.04 -1.03 6.29
CA ARG A 39 0.58 -1.03 7.61
C ARG A 39 0.26 -2.32 8.36
N ASP A 40 -1.00 -2.71 8.40
CA ASP A 40 -1.42 -3.90 9.13
C ASP A 40 -0.78 -5.16 8.56
N LEU A 41 -0.68 -5.27 7.24
CA LEU A 41 -0.02 -6.41 6.60
C LEU A 41 1.49 -6.42 6.88
N VAL A 42 2.14 -5.28 6.88
CA VAL A 42 3.57 -5.19 7.20
C VAL A 42 3.81 -5.59 8.66
N TYR A 43 2.92 -5.21 9.58
CA TYR A 43 2.99 -5.66 10.96
C TYR A 43 2.80 -7.17 11.12
N LEU A 44 2.09 -7.81 10.19
CA LEU A 44 1.93 -9.27 10.16
C LEU A 44 3.12 -9.99 9.50
N GLY A 45 4.10 -9.23 8.99
CA GLY A 45 5.29 -9.80 8.39
C GLY A 45 5.36 -9.73 6.87
N HIS A 46 4.35 -9.18 6.19
CA HIS A 46 4.42 -8.98 4.75
C HIS A 46 5.53 -7.97 4.41
N THR A 47 6.30 -8.27 3.38
CA THR A 47 7.38 -7.39 2.94
C THR A 47 6.80 -6.22 2.15
N LEU A 48 7.27 -5.02 2.45
CA LEU A 48 6.90 -3.81 1.72
C LEU A 48 7.84 -3.66 0.52
N TYR A 49 7.28 -3.62 -0.69
CA TYR A 49 8.07 -3.50 -1.91
C TYR A 49 8.12 -2.09 -2.48
N THR A 50 7.11 -1.27 -2.20
CA THR A 50 7.11 0.13 -2.64
C THR A 50 6.99 1.05 -1.43
N HIS A 51 7.71 2.17 -1.47
CA HIS A 51 7.56 3.16 -0.40
C HIS A 51 6.12 3.72 -0.43
N PRO A 52 5.45 3.81 0.71
CA PRO A 52 4.04 4.23 0.74
C PRO A 52 3.81 5.66 0.25
N LEU A 53 4.85 6.49 0.26
CA LEU A 53 4.77 7.87 -0.21
C LEU A 53 5.43 8.08 -1.57
N SER A 54 5.85 6.99 -2.25
CA SER A 54 6.44 7.09 -3.57
C SER A 54 5.39 7.56 -4.58
N GLY A 55 5.87 8.17 -5.69
CA GLY A 55 4.99 8.78 -6.67
C GLY A 55 4.79 10.27 -6.43
N SER A 56 5.28 10.79 -5.33
CA SER A 56 5.44 12.21 -5.00
C SER A 56 4.21 13.11 -5.13
N VAL A 57 3.01 12.55 -5.23
CA VAL A 57 1.79 13.33 -5.21
C VAL A 57 1.38 13.53 -3.75
N LYS A 58 1.08 14.77 -3.39
CA LYS A 58 0.60 15.06 -2.03
C LYS A 58 -0.70 14.31 -1.76
N PRO A 59 -0.91 13.79 -0.54
CA PRO A 59 -2.11 13.01 -0.22
C PRO A 59 -3.44 13.70 -0.52
N ASN A 60 -3.47 15.03 -0.52
CA ASN A 60 -4.69 15.79 -0.79
C ASN A 60 -4.90 16.12 -2.27
N GLU A 61 -4.00 15.69 -3.16
CA GLU A 61 -4.09 15.97 -4.60
C GLU A 61 -4.75 14.84 -5.38
N THR A 62 -4.81 13.65 -4.81
CA THR A 62 -5.45 12.50 -5.44
C THR A 62 -6.15 11.64 -4.40
N PRO A 63 -7.33 11.09 -4.70
CA PRO A 63 -7.97 10.13 -3.83
C PRO A 63 -7.40 8.72 -3.95
N TYR A 64 -6.51 8.49 -4.92
CA TYR A 64 -6.04 7.14 -5.24
C TYR A 64 -4.67 6.86 -4.64
N LYS A 65 -4.51 5.62 -4.16
CA LYS A 65 -3.23 5.12 -3.64
C LYS A 65 -3.06 3.65 -3.98
N SER A 66 -1.83 3.27 -4.30
CA SER A 66 -1.46 1.87 -4.49
C SER A 66 -0.16 1.59 -3.75
N VAL A 67 -0.11 0.46 -3.06
CA VAL A 67 1.07 0.00 -2.32
C VAL A 67 1.28 -1.46 -2.65
N VAL A 68 2.52 -1.85 -2.95
CA VAL A 68 2.84 -3.24 -3.26
C VAL A 68 3.52 -3.88 -2.05
N VAL A 69 2.97 -5.01 -1.62
CA VAL A 69 3.51 -5.83 -0.53
C VAL A 69 3.67 -7.27 -1.01
N SER A 70 4.32 -8.12 -0.23
CA SER A 70 4.37 -9.55 -0.53
C SER A 70 2.99 -10.17 -0.33
N LYS A 71 2.67 -11.22 -1.13
CA LYS A 71 1.40 -11.94 -0.99
C LYS A 71 1.33 -12.70 0.32
N VAL A 72 2.46 -13.24 0.76
CA VAL A 72 2.55 -14.06 1.96
C VAL A 72 3.45 -13.36 2.97
N PRO A 73 3.24 -13.58 4.26
CA PRO A 73 4.13 -13.02 5.27
C PRO A 73 5.50 -13.69 5.23
N HIS A 74 6.50 -12.86 5.47
CA HIS A 74 7.89 -13.28 5.64
C HIS A 74 8.34 -12.91 7.05
N THR A 75 9.60 -12.53 7.21
CA THR A 75 10.10 -12.07 8.51
C THR A 75 9.65 -10.63 8.76
N PHE A 76 9.08 -10.39 9.95
CA PHE A 76 8.70 -9.04 10.34
C PHE A 76 9.90 -8.10 10.32
N SER A 77 9.73 -6.94 9.68
CA SER A 77 10.74 -5.89 9.61
C SER A 77 10.30 -4.68 10.43
N PRO A 78 10.94 -4.40 11.57
CA PRO A 78 10.63 -3.19 12.34
C PRO A 78 10.82 -1.91 11.53
N GLU A 79 11.81 -1.90 10.64
CA GLU A 79 12.09 -0.73 9.79
C GLU A 79 10.95 -0.44 8.84
N GLN A 80 10.41 -1.48 8.19
CA GLN A 80 9.27 -1.31 7.29
C GLN A 80 8.00 -0.95 8.04
N ALA A 81 7.81 -1.53 9.22
CA ALA A 81 6.68 -1.17 10.08
C ALA A 81 6.72 0.31 10.46
N GLU A 82 7.92 0.83 10.77
CA GLU A 82 8.10 2.25 11.08
C GLU A 82 7.80 3.11 9.86
N ILE A 83 8.25 2.72 8.67
CA ILE A 83 7.96 3.44 7.42
C ILE A 83 6.46 3.57 7.22
N MET A 84 5.72 2.47 7.41
CA MET A 84 4.27 2.50 7.24
C MET A 84 3.56 3.34 8.29
N SER A 85 3.99 3.25 9.55
CA SER A 85 3.42 4.07 10.62
C SER A 85 3.67 5.55 10.37
N ASN A 86 4.87 5.89 9.92
CA ASN A 86 5.21 7.28 9.59
C ASN A 86 4.40 7.79 8.39
N ALA A 87 4.09 6.93 7.43
CA ALA A 87 3.28 7.31 6.29
C ALA A 87 1.86 7.67 6.71
N VAL A 88 1.25 6.90 7.60
CA VAL A 88 -0.08 7.19 8.13
C VAL A 88 -0.06 8.50 8.91
N THR A 89 0.96 8.69 9.75
CA THR A 89 1.10 9.92 10.52
C THR A 89 1.28 11.14 9.60
N ALA A 90 2.09 11.01 8.56
CA ALA A 90 2.30 12.09 7.60
C ALA A 90 1.00 12.43 6.85
N PHE A 91 0.23 11.42 6.47
CA PHE A 91 -1.07 11.64 5.85
C PHE A 91 -1.97 12.45 6.77
N ASP A 92 -2.04 12.06 8.04
CA ASP A 92 -2.91 12.73 9.02
C ASP A 92 -2.48 14.18 9.29
N LYS A 93 -1.19 14.50 9.11
CA LYS A 93 -0.69 15.88 9.26
C LYS A 93 -1.07 16.77 8.07
N PHE A 94 -1.10 16.22 6.85
CA PHE A 94 -1.28 17.01 5.63
C PHE A 94 -2.70 17.02 5.10
N THR A 95 -3.59 16.25 5.70
CA THR A 95 -5.02 16.28 5.37
C THR A 95 -5.78 17.00 6.46
N PRO A 96 -6.58 18.01 6.10
CA PRO A 96 -7.40 18.73 7.08
C PRO A 96 -8.48 17.83 7.69
#